data_9b48b3fc33d174b2279a9ca7d5ba0e6e
#
_entry.id   9b48b3fc33d174b2279a9ca7d5ba0e6e
#
_cell.length_a   1.000
_cell.length_b   1.000
_cell.length_c   1.000
_cell.angle_alpha   90.00
_cell.angle_beta   90.00
_cell.angle_gamma   90.00
#
_symmetry.space_group_name_H-M   'P 1'
#
loop_
_entity.id
_entity.type
_entity.pdbx_description
1 polymer ?
#
loop_
_entity_poly.entity_id
_entity_poly.type
_entity_poly.pdbx_seq_one_letter_code
_entity_poly.pdbx_strand_id
1 'polypeptide(L)'
;TYINSQTYGQGRVGATSGGKTVQTTAVILQGAQALGLGQLGLTSPGSDDLVIRVDHSGISTGTEKLFWSGTMPPFPGMGYPLVPGYEAAGEVVEAGPDSGFRVGETVFVPGANCFTGNVRGLFGGASRHLVSKASRVARIDSGMGPEGALLALAATARHALAGFNTALPDLIVGHGTLGRLLARLTVAAGAPAPTVWEIDPARRSGAVGYDVIAPEDDHRRDYRAIYDASGAKGLLDQLVMRLKKGGEIVLAGFYTEPVAFAFPPAFMKEARFRIASEWAPEDLTATRALIESGALSLAGLITHTRPASDASDAYQTAFTDPGCLKLILDWKGQA
;
A
#
# COMPACT_ATOMS: atom_id res chain seq x y z
N THR A 1 -8.35 1.77 -6.49
CA THR A 1 -8.03 2.84 -5.54
C THR A 1 -9.01 3.97 -5.72
N TYR A 2 -10.20 3.83 -5.15
CA TYR A 2 -11.13 4.94 -5.02
C TYR A 2 -10.58 5.81 -3.89
N ILE A 3 -10.00 6.93 -4.26
CA ILE A 3 -9.70 8.02 -3.35
C ILE A 3 -11.01 8.35 -2.64
N ASN A 4 -11.03 8.14 -1.34
CA ASN A 4 -12.11 8.57 -0.46
C ASN A 4 -12.50 10.01 -0.85
N SER A 5 -13.72 10.22 -1.35
CA SER A 5 -14.24 11.48 -1.88
C SER A 5 -14.49 12.51 -0.78
N GLN A 6 -13.57 12.65 0.15
CA GLN A 6 -13.55 13.82 1.01
C GLN A 6 -12.93 14.97 0.21
N THR A 7 -13.85 15.70 -0.42
CA THR A 7 -13.76 17.10 -0.87
C THR A 7 -12.33 17.64 -1.00
N TYR A 8 -11.84 17.65 -2.24
CA TYR A 8 -10.82 18.61 -2.65
C TYR A 8 -11.43 20.02 -2.51
N GLY A 9 -11.37 20.57 -1.31
CA GLY A 9 -11.70 21.96 -1.07
C GLY A 9 -10.74 22.81 -1.88
N GLN A 10 -11.29 23.62 -2.78
CA GLN A 10 -10.55 24.67 -3.47
C GLN A 10 -9.94 25.58 -2.39
N GLY A 11 -8.62 25.48 -2.20
CA GLY A 11 -7.88 26.33 -1.29
C GLY A 11 -8.09 27.78 -1.70
N ARG A 12 -8.78 28.55 -0.86
CA ARG A 12 -8.77 30.00 -0.94
C ARG A 12 -7.32 30.47 -0.80
N VAL A 13 -6.87 31.21 -1.78
CA VAL A 13 -5.66 32.02 -1.69
C VAL A 13 -5.87 33.03 -0.54
N GLY A 14 -5.43 32.68 0.65
CA GLY A 14 -5.42 33.53 1.84
C GLY A 14 -4.08 34.25 1.91
N ALA A 15 -4.13 35.53 2.20
CA ALA A 15 -3.03 36.48 2.27
C ALA A 15 -1.88 36.02 3.20
N THR A 16 -0.65 36.22 2.74
CA THR A 16 0.62 36.05 3.40
C THR A 16 0.71 36.74 4.75
N SER A 17 0.66 35.96 5.82
CA SER A 17 1.35 36.28 7.06
C SER A 17 2.77 35.68 6.96
N GLY A 18 3.82 36.48 7.29
CA GLY A 18 5.22 36.09 7.09
C GLY A 18 5.71 34.93 8.00
N GLY A 19 5.13 33.76 7.88
CA GLY A 19 5.61 32.52 8.46
C GLY A 19 6.70 31.93 7.57
N LYS A 20 7.80 31.44 8.15
CA LYS A 20 8.83 30.69 7.41
C LYS A 20 8.15 29.51 6.71
N THR A 21 8.15 29.51 5.38
CA THR A 21 7.72 28.34 4.59
C THR A 21 8.66 27.20 4.94
N VAL A 22 8.14 26.14 5.55
CA VAL A 22 8.91 24.92 5.82
C VAL A 22 9.20 24.27 4.49
N GLN A 23 10.47 24.00 4.21
CA GLN A 23 10.91 23.31 3.00
C GLN A 23 11.09 21.82 3.30
N THR A 24 10.87 21.00 2.29
CA THR A 24 11.10 19.55 2.36
C THR A 24 11.75 19.03 1.09
N THR A 25 12.65 18.07 1.24
CA THR A 25 13.13 17.24 0.13
C THR A 25 12.09 16.16 -0.18
N ALA A 26 11.70 15.99 -1.43
CA ALA A 26 10.73 15.00 -1.85
C ALA A 26 11.13 14.33 -3.15
N VAL A 27 10.65 13.10 -3.36
CA VAL A 27 10.66 12.46 -4.67
C VAL A 27 9.58 13.11 -5.53
N ILE A 28 9.95 13.58 -6.69
CA ILE A 28 9.04 14.24 -7.62
C ILE A 28 9.03 13.48 -8.94
N LEU A 29 7.88 13.00 -9.35
CA LEU A 29 7.61 12.55 -10.70
C LEU A 29 7.19 13.77 -11.53
N GLN A 30 8.08 14.27 -12.39
CA GLN A 30 7.81 15.39 -13.30
C GLN A 30 6.93 14.94 -14.47
N GLY A 31 6.97 13.66 -14.81
CA GLY A 31 6.23 12.99 -15.86
C GLY A 31 6.53 11.51 -15.84
N ALA A 32 5.98 10.75 -16.79
CA ALA A 32 6.30 9.32 -16.90
C ALA A 32 7.81 9.11 -17.02
N GLN A 33 8.37 8.24 -16.20
CA GLN A 33 9.80 7.88 -16.11
C GLN A 33 10.75 9.05 -15.79
N ALA A 34 10.22 10.23 -15.47
CA ALA A 34 10.98 11.42 -15.13
C ALA A 34 10.89 11.67 -13.61
N LEU A 35 11.69 10.93 -12.84
CA LEU A 35 11.71 10.96 -11.36
C LEU A 35 13.03 11.55 -10.86
N GLY A 36 12.96 12.38 -9.83
CA GLY A 36 14.12 12.93 -9.15
C GLY A 36 13.77 13.50 -7.78
N LEU A 37 14.79 13.90 -7.04
CA LEU A 37 14.62 14.65 -5.78
C LEU A 37 14.49 16.14 -6.09
N GLY A 38 13.66 16.82 -5.31
CA GLY A 38 13.49 18.27 -5.37
C GLY A 38 13.09 18.86 -4.03
N GLN A 39 13.25 20.17 -3.93
CA GLN A 39 12.82 20.95 -2.77
C GLN A 39 11.42 21.50 -3.01
N LEU A 40 10.54 21.30 -2.04
CA LEU A 40 9.15 21.77 -2.07
C LEU A 40 8.82 22.54 -0.78
N GLY A 41 7.99 23.57 -0.90
CA GLY A 41 7.40 24.20 0.26
C GLY A 41 6.23 23.37 0.80
N LEU A 42 6.06 23.35 2.11
CA LEU A 42 4.91 22.75 2.77
C LEU A 42 3.86 23.80 3.09
N THR A 43 2.59 23.37 3.12
CA THR A 43 1.50 24.17 3.66
C THR A 43 1.71 24.41 5.17
N SER A 44 1.28 25.56 5.69
CA SER A 44 1.34 25.82 7.13
C SER A 44 0.41 24.86 7.88
N PRO A 45 0.89 24.21 8.97
CA PRO A 45 0.03 23.34 9.77
C PRO A 45 -1.06 24.13 10.51
N GLY A 46 -2.25 23.55 10.63
CA GLY A 46 -3.35 24.05 11.46
C GLY A 46 -3.34 23.42 12.86
N SER A 47 -4.34 23.76 13.68
CA SER A 47 -4.42 23.33 15.08
C SER A 47 -4.61 21.82 15.26
N ASP A 48 -5.13 21.11 14.27
CA ASP A 48 -5.33 19.65 14.24
C ASP A 48 -4.36 18.92 13.32
N ASP A 49 -3.33 19.62 12.84
CA ASP A 49 -2.30 19.06 11.97
C ASP A 49 -1.06 18.63 12.76
N LEU A 50 -0.32 17.74 12.12
CA LEU A 50 1.00 17.28 12.56
C LEU A 50 2.02 17.59 11.47
N VAL A 51 3.21 18.01 11.88
CA VAL A 51 4.41 17.97 11.02
C VAL A 51 5.16 16.69 11.36
N ILE A 52 5.33 15.84 10.37
CA ILE A 52 5.99 14.54 10.52
C ILE A 52 7.33 14.60 9.77
N ARG A 53 8.40 14.26 10.46
CA ARG A 53 9.69 13.93 9.86
C ARG A 53 9.69 12.45 9.50
N VAL A 54 9.62 12.18 8.21
CA VAL A 54 9.62 10.81 7.68
C VAL A 54 11.02 10.21 7.82
N ASP A 55 11.12 9.06 8.43
CA ASP A 55 12.36 8.27 8.51
C ASP A 55 12.42 7.22 7.42
N HIS A 56 11.28 6.60 7.10
CA HIS A 56 11.19 5.54 6.10
C HIS A 56 9.93 5.71 5.24
N SER A 57 10.05 5.50 3.94
CA SER A 57 8.90 5.40 3.06
C SER A 57 9.02 4.21 2.12
N GLY A 58 7.91 3.47 1.94
CA GLY A 58 7.85 2.31 1.06
C GLY A 58 7.54 2.72 -0.38
N ILE A 59 8.13 2.00 -1.34
CA ILE A 59 7.77 2.09 -2.77
C ILE A 59 6.77 1.00 -3.09
N SER A 60 5.61 1.38 -3.61
CA SER A 60 4.56 0.46 -4.04
C SER A 60 4.80 -0.05 -5.46
N THR A 61 5.15 -1.33 -5.58
CA THR A 61 5.38 -1.98 -6.87
C THR A 61 4.12 -2.12 -7.74
N GLY A 62 2.95 -1.94 -7.16
CA GLY A 62 1.67 -1.88 -7.89
C GLY A 62 1.35 -0.45 -8.35
N THR A 63 0.86 0.37 -7.43
CA THR A 63 0.31 1.71 -7.73
C THR A 63 1.36 2.70 -8.23
N GLU A 64 2.51 2.81 -7.56
CA GLU A 64 3.53 3.77 -7.95
C GLU A 64 4.22 3.41 -9.26
N LYS A 65 4.30 2.11 -9.59
CA LYS A 65 4.77 1.67 -10.90
C LYS A 65 3.89 2.21 -12.03
N LEU A 66 2.57 2.30 -11.82
CA LEU A 66 1.65 2.84 -12.82
C LEU A 66 1.83 4.36 -13.00
N PHE A 67 2.07 5.09 -11.91
CA PHE A 67 2.44 6.51 -12.02
C PHE A 67 3.77 6.69 -12.74
N TRP A 68 4.77 5.90 -12.35
CA TRP A 68 6.10 5.98 -12.93
C TRP A 68 6.09 5.63 -14.43
N SER A 69 5.34 4.61 -14.84
CA SER A 69 5.24 4.21 -16.26
C SER A 69 4.29 5.10 -17.08
N GLY A 70 3.48 5.95 -16.44
CA GLY A 70 2.45 6.74 -17.12
C GLY A 70 1.21 5.94 -17.53
N THR A 71 1.05 4.72 -17.01
CA THR A 71 -0.07 3.82 -17.36
C THR A 71 -1.18 3.80 -16.30
N MET A 72 -1.10 4.68 -15.30
CA MET A 72 -2.19 4.82 -14.32
C MET A 72 -3.46 5.30 -15.04
N PRO A 73 -4.59 4.58 -14.90
CA PRO A 73 -5.86 5.05 -15.42
C PRO A 73 -6.21 6.45 -14.87
N PRO A 74 -6.79 7.35 -15.69
CA PRO A 74 -7.13 8.69 -15.25
C PRO A 74 -8.20 8.66 -14.14
N PHE A 75 -7.99 9.49 -13.11
CA PHE A 75 -8.96 9.72 -12.03
C PHE A 75 -8.89 11.19 -11.57
N PRO A 76 -9.90 11.71 -10.85
CA PRO A 76 -9.88 13.08 -10.35
C PRO A 76 -8.65 13.36 -9.48
N GLY A 77 -7.92 14.43 -9.78
CA GLY A 77 -6.67 14.81 -9.10
C GLY A 77 -5.40 14.18 -9.68
N MET A 78 -5.49 13.19 -10.59
CA MET A 78 -4.32 12.65 -11.28
C MET A 78 -3.65 13.73 -12.15
N GLY A 79 -2.34 13.78 -12.11
CA GLY A 79 -1.53 14.64 -12.97
C GLY A 79 -0.12 14.86 -12.43
N TYR A 80 0.79 15.20 -13.33
CA TYR A 80 2.17 15.55 -13.02
C TYR A 80 2.34 17.08 -12.95
N PRO A 81 3.35 17.59 -12.23
CA PRO A 81 4.24 16.84 -11.34
C PRO A 81 3.53 16.36 -10.07
N LEU A 82 4.01 15.23 -9.50
CA LEU A 82 3.44 14.64 -8.29
C LEU A 82 4.50 14.08 -7.34
N VAL A 83 4.20 14.07 -6.04
CA VAL A 83 4.94 13.32 -5.02
C VAL A 83 4.16 12.04 -4.73
N PRO A 84 4.75 10.84 -4.95
CA PRO A 84 4.10 9.57 -4.71
C PRO A 84 4.19 9.14 -3.23
N GLY A 85 3.72 7.95 -2.92
CA GLY A 85 3.95 7.26 -1.64
C GLY A 85 2.79 7.40 -0.65
N TYR A 86 2.31 6.24 -0.18
CA TYR A 86 1.28 6.14 0.87
C TYR A 86 1.72 5.23 2.03
N GLU A 87 3.02 4.96 2.11
CA GLU A 87 3.64 4.03 3.05
C GLU A 87 4.78 4.77 3.77
N ALA A 88 4.47 5.71 4.66
CA ALA A 88 5.49 6.46 5.36
C ALA A 88 5.42 6.24 6.88
N ALA A 89 6.59 6.17 7.52
CA ALA A 89 6.75 6.10 8.97
C ALA A 89 7.82 7.10 9.42
N GLY A 90 7.60 7.74 10.54
CA GLY A 90 8.49 8.76 11.05
C GLY A 90 8.10 9.28 12.44
N GLU A 91 8.59 10.44 12.79
CA GLU A 91 8.40 11.06 14.09
C GLU A 91 7.63 12.39 13.96
N VAL A 92 6.71 12.61 14.87
CA VAL A 92 6.03 13.91 15.02
C VAL A 92 7.04 14.94 15.51
N VAL A 93 7.33 15.96 14.70
CA VAL A 93 8.26 17.06 15.05
C VAL A 93 7.54 18.35 15.44
N GLU A 94 6.26 18.49 15.04
CA GLU A 94 5.36 19.55 15.50
C GLU A 94 3.95 18.98 15.60
N ALA A 95 3.23 19.32 16.67
CA ALA A 95 1.87 18.87 16.91
C ALA A 95 0.97 20.05 17.19
N GLY A 96 -0.08 20.23 16.41
CA GLY A 96 -1.09 21.22 16.65
C GLY A 96 -1.80 20.98 17.99
N PRO A 97 -2.26 22.02 18.68
CA PRO A 97 -2.84 21.90 20.04
C PRO A 97 -4.08 21.00 20.11
N ASP A 98 -4.81 20.87 19.01
CA ASP A 98 -6.02 20.04 18.92
C ASP A 98 -5.76 18.65 18.33
N SER A 99 -4.51 18.33 17.98
CA SER A 99 -4.15 17.08 17.30
C SER A 99 -4.27 15.83 18.19
N GLY A 100 -4.13 15.99 19.51
CA GLY A 100 -4.07 14.87 20.46
C GLY A 100 -2.76 14.06 20.42
N PHE A 101 -1.75 14.54 19.69
CA PHE A 101 -0.41 13.94 19.59
C PHE A 101 0.63 14.78 20.33
N ARG A 102 1.80 14.19 20.52
CA ARG A 102 2.97 14.85 21.14
C ARG A 102 4.18 14.74 20.22
N VAL A 103 5.03 15.74 20.28
CA VAL A 103 6.35 15.71 19.63
C VAL A 103 7.14 14.51 20.16
N GLY A 104 7.83 13.80 19.29
CA GLY A 104 8.60 12.59 19.58
C GLY A 104 7.81 11.28 19.42
N GLU A 105 6.49 11.32 19.23
CA GLU A 105 5.72 10.10 18.95
C GLU A 105 6.06 9.55 17.56
N THR A 106 6.26 8.22 17.49
CA THR A 106 6.48 7.52 16.22
C THR A 106 5.15 7.19 15.58
N VAL A 107 5.04 7.48 14.29
CA VAL A 107 3.77 7.38 13.57
C VAL A 107 3.92 6.78 12.19
N PHE A 108 2.87 6.08 11.75
CA PHE A 108 2.60 5.80 10.35
C PHE A 108 1.71 6.91 9.78
N VAL A 109 1.99 7.32 8.54
CA VAL A 109 1.17 8.28 7.80
C VAL A 109 1.00 7.83 6.35
N PRO A 110 -0.25 7.82 5.83
CA PRO A 110 -0.53 7.38 4.44
C PRO A 110 -0.23 8.49 3.42
N GLY A 111 0.78 9.30 3.69
CA GLY A 111 1.09 10.49 2.91
C GLY A 111 0.08 11.64 3.10
N ALA A 112 0.37 12.76 2.47
CA ALA A 112 -0.47 13.95 2.51
C ALA A 112 -0.32 14.79 1.23
N ASN A 113 -1.37 15.51 0.85
CA ASN A 113 -1.30 16.54 -0.19
C ASN A 113 -1.02 17.90 0.48
N CYS A 114 0.23 18.09 0.89
CA CYS A 114 0.66 19.23 1.71
C CYS A 114 1.72 20.12 1.04
N PHE A 115 1.94 19.98 -0.25
CA PHE A 115 2.96 20.72 -0.98
C PHE A 115 2.40 22.02 -1.55
N THR A 116 3.23 23.08 -1.54
CA THR A 116 2.89 24.36 -2.17
C THR A 116 3.25 24.34 -3.66
N GLY A 117 2.65 25.25 -4.44
CA GLY A 117 2.86 25.32 -5.88
C GLY A 117 1.98 24.33 -6.66
N ASN A 118 2.46 23.88 -7.81
CA ASN A 118 1.68 23.03 -8.75
C ASN A 118 1.97 21.53 -8.59
N VAL A 119 2.67 21.10 -7.53
CA VAL A 119 3.00 19.70 -7.29
C VAL A 119 1.88 19.04 -6.47
N ARG A 120 1.40 17.91 -6.94
CA ARG A 120 0.33 17.15 -6.28
C ARG A 120 0.92 16.13 -5.31
N GLY A 121 0.33 15.98 -4.14
CA GLY A 121 0.58 14.83 -3.25
C GLY A 121 -0.30 13.65 -3.64
N LEU A 122 0.15 12.82 -4.56
CA LEU A 122 -0.47 11.56 -4.93
C LEU A 122 0.42 10.38 -4.48
N PHE A 123 0.42 10.04 -3.32
CA PHE A 123 -0.20 10.35 -2.05
C PHE A 123 0.70 11.22 -1.15
N GLY A 124 1.91 11.55 -1.56
CA GLY A 124 2.79 12.52 -0.94
C GLY A 124 3.69 12.01 0.18
N GLY A 125 3.73 10.69 0.42
CA GLY A 125 4.53 10.10 1.51
C GLY A 125 6.03 9.99 1.21
N ALA A 126 6.45 10.08 -0.05
CA ALA A 126 7.86 10.02 -0.44
C ALA A 126 8.53 11.40 -0.28
N SER A 127 8.58 11.92 0.94
CA SER A 127 9.18 13.20 1.30
C SER A 127 9.78 13.17 2.70
N ARG A 128 10.77 14.02 2.95
CA ARG A 128 11.45 14.09 4.26
C ARG A 128 10.54 14.63 5.36
N HIS A 129 9.72 15.62 5.03
CA HIS A 129 8.72 16.16 5.95
C HIS A 129 7.38 16.25 5.24
N LEU A 130 6.31 16.12 5.99
CA LEU A 130 4.96 16.33 5.51
C LEU A 130 4.07 16.89 6.61
N VAL A 131 2.99 17.53 6.18
CA VAL A 131 1.91 18.03 7.07
C VAL A 131 0.69 17.20 6.83
N SER A 132 0.12 16.61 7.89
CA SER A 132 -1.06 15.75 7.78
C SER A 132 -2.03 16.01 8.93
N LYS A 133 -3.33 15.83 8.66
CA LYS A 133 -4.35 15.79 9.72
C LYS A 133 -4.06 14.66 10.70
N ALA A 134 -4.14 14.94 11.99
CA ALA A 134 -3.96 13.94 13.04
C ALA A 134 -4.90 12.74 12.89
N SER A 135 -6.11 12.95 12.40
CA SER A 135 -7.11 11.89 12.14
C SER A 135 -6.68 10.86 11.09
N ARG A 136 -5.68 11.16 10.26
CA ARG A 136 -5.13 10.27 9.24
C ARG A 136 -3.90 9.49 9.71
N VAL A 137 -3.37 9.83 10.86
CA VAL A 137 -2.09 9.35 11.37
C VAL A 137 -2.32 8.26 12.43
N ALA A 138 -1.57 7.19 12.38
CA ALA A 138 -1.62 6.12 13.37
C ALA A 138 -0.32 6.06 14.18
N ARG A 139 -0.42 6.03 15.53
CA ARG A 139 0.72 5.75 16.40
C ARG A 139 1.22 4.34 16.15
N ILE A 140 2.52 4.16 16.10
CA ILE A 140 3.18 2.85 15.99
C ILE A 140 4.31 2.76 17.02
N ASP A 141 4.73 1.54 17.33
CA ASP A 141 5.89 1.32 18.19
C ASP A 141 7.17 1.84 17.52
N SER A 142 8.00 2.56 18.27
CA SER A 142 9.26 3.12 17.77
C SER A 142 10.27 2.04 17.33
N GLY A 143 10.14 0.82 17.87
CA GLY A 143 10.96 -0.32 17.49
C GLY A 143 10.62 -0.91 16.13
N MET A 144 9.49 -0.54 15.50
CA MET A 144 9.14 -1.06 14.17
C MET A 144 10.12 -0.62 13.06
N GLY A 145 10.78 0.51 13.22
CA GLY A 145 11.72 1.00 12.22
C GLY A 145 11.10 1.06 10.81
N PRO A 146 11.79 0.50 9.77
CA PRO A 146 11.28 0.51 8.40
C PRO A 146 10.00 -0.33 8.22
N GLU A 147 9.73 -1.31 9.08
CA GLU A 147 8.51 -2.12 9.01
C GLU A 147 7.25 -1.29 9.28
N GLY A 148 7.37 -0.15 9.97
CA GLY A 148 6.26 0.77 10.18
C GLY A 148 5.61 1.25 8.87
N ALA A 149 6.36 1.36 7.79
CA ALA A 149 5.84 1.70 6.46
C ALA A 149 4.92 0.60 5.88
N LEU A 150 5.07 -0.66 6.29
CA LEU A 150 4.26 -1.78 5.80
C LEU A 150 2.83 -1.78 6.35
N LEU A 151 2.53 -0.92 7.33
CA LEU A 151 1.20 -0.90 7.96
C LEU A 151 0.07 -0.67 6.94
N ALA A 152 0.32 0.13 5.90
CA ALA A 152 -0.64 0.34 4.81
C ALA A 152 -1.05 -0.98 4.12
N LEU A 153 -0.06 -1.74 3.63
CA LEU A 153 -0.35 -3.00 2.94
C LEU A 153 -0.88 -4.08 3.88
N ALA A 154 -0.43 -4.11 5.14
CA ALA A 154 -0.93 -5.03 6.13
C ALA A 154 -2.41 -4.74 6.45
N ALA A 155 -2.79 -3.46 6.56
CA ALA A 155 -4.18 -3.05 6.74
C ALA A 155 -5.03 -3.34 5.50
N THR A 156 -4.49 -3.14 4.28
CA THR A 156 -5.15 -3.53 3.03
C THR A 156 -5.42 -5.04 2.96
N ALA A 157 -4.43 -5.86 3.33
CA ALA A 157 -4.60 -7.31 3.40
C ALA A 157 -5.69 -7.70 4.42
N ARG A 158 -5.67 -7.09 5.62
CA ARG A 158 -6.70 -7.31 6.63
C ARG A 158 -8.09 -6.91 6.12
N HIS A 159 -8.21 -5.75 5.47
CA HIS A 159 -9.47 -5.29 4.88
C HIS A 159 -10.03 -6.30 3.88
N ALA A 160 -9.18 -6.84 3.03
CA ALA A 160 -9.58 -7.86 2.08
C ALA A 160 -10.12 -9.13 2.78
N LEU A 161 -9.54 -9.52 3.92
CA LEU A 161 -9.95 -10.68 4.71
C LEU A 161 -11.17 -10.41 5.61
N ALA A 162 -11.26 -9.21 6.18
CA ALA A 162 -12.32 -8.82 7.11
C ALA A 162 -13.68 -8.55 6.43
N GLY A 163 -13.73 -8.62 5.11
CA GLY A 163 -14.95 -8.35 4.35
C GLY A 163 -16.12 -9.24 4.79
N PHE A 164 -17.24 -8.67 4.80
CA PHE A 164 -18.61 -9.07 5.12
C PHE A 164 -18.90 -10.58 5.10
N ASN A 165 -18.59 -11.29 6.19
CA ASN A 165 -18.88 -12.73 6.36
C ASN A 165 -18.34 -13.62 5.22
N THR A 166 -17.20 -13.27 4.66
CA THR A 166 -16.56 -14.01 3.58
C THR A 166 -15.69 -15.14 4.14
N ALA A 167 -15.53 -16.20 3.37
CA ALA A 167 -14.58 -17.25 3.71
C ALA A 167 -13.15 -16.70 3.61
N LEU A 168 -12.29 -17.06 4.57
CA LEU A 168 -10.85 -16.82 4.46
C LEU A 168 -10.29 -17.60 3.25
N PRO A 169 -9.20 -17.14 2.63
CA PRO A 169 -8.70 -17.73 1.41
C PRO A 169 -8.28 -19.20 1.58
N ASP A 170 -8.79 -20.06 0.69
CA ASP A 170 -8.24 -21.39 0.47
C ASP A 170 -7.10 -21.35 -0.55
N LEU A 171 -7.15 -20.35 -1.48
CA LEU A 171 -6.15 -20.08 -2.49
C LEU A 171 -5.84 -18.58 -2.53
N ILE A 172 -4.56 -18.23 -2.58
CA ILE A 172 -4.08 -16.88 -2.86
C ILE A 172 -3.26 -16.91 -4.14
N VAL A 173 -3.52 -15.97 -5.04
CA VAL A 173 -2.81 -15.83 -6.30
C VAL A 173 -1.82 -14.68 -6.22
N GLY A 174 -0.54 -15.00 -6.38
CA GLY A 174 0.59 -14.08 -6.25
C GLY A 174 1.24 -14.09 -4.86
N HIS A 175 2.55 -14.32 -4.81
CA HIS A 175 3.36 -14.36 -3.59
C HIS A 175 4.22 -13.10 -3.42
N GLY A 176 3.70 -11.95 -3.86
CA GLY A 176 4.23 -10.62 -3.56
C GLY A 176 3.93 -10.18 -2.11
N THR A 177 4.23 -8.93 -1.75
CA THR A 177 4.03 -8.42 -0.38
C THR A 177 2.59 -8.59 0.09
N LEU A 178 1.60 -8.24 -0.75
CA LEU A 178 0.18 -8.38 -0.40
C LEU A 178 -0.23 -9.85 -0.23
N GLY A 179 0.18 -10.73 -1.16
CA GLY A 179 -0.16 -12.15 -1.06
C GLY A 179 0.44 -12.82 0.19
N ARG A 180 1.68 -12.46 0.55
CA ARG A 180 2.34 -12.92 1.80
C ARG A 180 1.59 -12.45 3.04
N LEU A 181 1.13 -11.19 3.06
CA LEU A 181 0.34 -10.64 4.17
C LEU A 181 -1.02 -11.32 4.29
N LEU A 182 -1.72 -11.57 3.18
CA LEU A 182 -2.98 -12.32 3.15
C LEU A 182 -2.78 -13.74 3.74
N ALA A 183 -1.72 -14.45 3.32
CA ALA A 183 -1.44 -15.79 3.81
C ALA A 183 -1.12 -15.80 5.31
N ARG A 184 -0.25 -14.89 5.78
CA ARG A 184 0.11 -14.76 7.20
C ARG A 184 -1.09 -14.41 8.07
N LEU A 185 -1.94 -13.48 7.63
CA LEU A 185 -3.16 -13.10 8.34
C LEU A 185 -4.18 -14.25 8.37
N THR A 186 -4.28 -15.05 7.31
CA THR A 186 -5.14 -16.24 7.27
C THR A 186 -4.70 -17.26 8.33
N VAL A 187 -3.40 -17.53 8.41
CA VAL A 187 -2.82 -18.42 9.43
C VAL A 187 -3.01 -17.84 10.83
N ALA A 188 -2.76 -16.54 11.02
CA ALA A 188 -2.94 -15.85 12.30
C ALA A 188 -4.40 -15.86 12.79
N ALA A 189 -5.36 -15.89 11.86
CA ALA A 189 -6.79 -16.05 12.19
C ALA A 189 -7.18 -17.48 12.58
N GLY A 190 -6.24 -18.43 12.62
CA GLY A 190 -6.48 -19.83 12.96
C GLY A 190 -7.18 -20.64 11.89
N ALA A 191 -7.28 -20.12 10.65
CA ALA A 191 -7.81 -20.86 9.53
C ALA A 191 -6.78 -21.88 8.99
N PRO A 192 -7.22 -22.91 8.23
CA PRO A 192 -6.31 -23.77 7.50
C PRO A 192 -5.38 -22.94 6.62
N ALA A 193 -4.12 -23.34 6.53
CA ALA A 193 -3.14 -22.67 5.69
C ALA A 193 -3.61 -22.62 4.22
N PRO A 194 -3.60 -21.46 3.58
CA PRO A 194 -3.97 -21.37 2.17
C PRO A 194 -2.87 -21.96 1.27
N THR A 195 -3.26 -22.48 0.10
CA THR A 195 -2.33 -22.65 -1.01
C THR A 195 -2.02 -21.27 -1.61
N VAL A 196 -0.77 -21.01 -1.95
CA VAL A 196 -0.38 -19.77 -2.64
C VAL A 196 0.21 -20.12 -4.01
N TRP A 197 -0.28 -19.47 -5.06
CA TRP A 197 0.28 -19.60 -6.40
C TRP A 197 1.32 -18.53 -6.68
N GLU A 198 2.46 -18.96 -7.22
CA GLU A 198 3.50 -18.06 -7.71
C GLU A 198 4.14 -18.63 -8.97
N ILE A 199 4.12 -17.85 -10.04
CA ILE A 199 4.67 -18.24 -11.33
C ILE A 199 6.20 -18.14 -11.35
N ASP A 200 6.78 -17.15 -10.63
CA ASP A 200 8.21 -16.95 -10.57
C ASP A 200 8.85 -17.90 -9.53
N PRO A 201 9.69 -18.87 -9.95
CA PRO A 201 10.34 -19.78 -9.02
C PRO A 201 11.16 -19.06 -7.93
N ALA A 202 11.78 -17.92 -8.25
CA ALA A 202 12.59 -17.15 -7.31
C ALA A 202 11.74 -16.56 -6.15
N ARG A 203 10.45 -16.33 -6.40
CA ARG A 203 9.50 -15.78 -5.41
C ARG A 203 8.77 -16.84 -4.59
N ARG A 204 8.93 -18.14 -4.89
CA ARG A 204 8.25 -19.22 -4.14
C ARG A 204 8.83 -19.44 -2.75
N SER A 205 10.03 -18.97 -2.48
CA SER A 205 10.67 -19.06 -1.15
C SER A 205 10.09 -18.05 -0.14
N GLY A 206 10.39 -18.25 1.16
CA GLY A 206 10.05 -17.32 2.23
C GLY A 206 8.60 -17.43 2.73
N ALA A 207 7.89 -18.50 2.42
CA ALA A 207 6.61 -18.86 3.04
C ALA A 207 6.82 -19.27 4.51
N VAL A 208 5.87 -18.90 5.37
CA VAL A 208 5.87 -19.27 6.79
C VAL A 208 4.49 -19.80 7.16
N GLY A 209 4.39 -21.11 7.35
CA GLY A 209 3.15 -21.77 7.75
C GLY A 209 2.12 -21.99 6.63
N TYR A 210 2.51 -21.86 5.36
CA TYR A 210 1.68 -22.15 4.20
C TYR A 210 2.54 -22.62 3.01
N ASP A 211 1.91 -23.22 2.00
CA ASP A 211 2.60 -23.75 0.82
C ASP A 211 2.51 -22.80 -0.37
N VAL A 212 3.62 -22.70 -1.13
CA VAL A 212 3.69 -21.94 -2.38
C VAL A 212 4.04 -22.89 -3.52
N ILE A 213 3.16 -22.96 -4.52
CA ILE A 213 3.30 -23.86 -5.66
C ILE A 213 3.12 -23.10 -6.98
N ALA A 214 3.57 -23.72 -8.06
CA ALA A 214 3.23 -23.24 -9.40
C ALA A 214 1.75 -23.53 -9.70
N PRO A 215 1.05 -22.65 -10.44
CA PRO A 215 -0.36 -22.86 -10.78
C PRO A 215 -0.62 -24.18 -11.55
N GLU A 216 0.35 -24.63 -12.33
CA GLU A 216 0.29 -25.89 -13.09
C GLU A 216 0.36 -27.14 -12.20
N ASP A 217 1.00 -27.03 -11.04
CA ASP A 217 1.13 -28.14 -10.08
C ASP A 217 -0.10 -28.32 -9.21
N ASP A 218 -1.03 -27.36 -9.26
CA ASP A 218 -2.27 -27.40 -8.49
C ASP A 218 -3.38 -28.13 -9.26
N HIS A 219 -3.83 -29.23 -8.69
CA HIS A 219 -4.91 -30.04 -9.27
C HIS A 219 -6.27 -29.84 -8.58
N ARG A 220 -6.34 -29.03 -7.51
CA ARG A 220 -7.55 -28.76 -6.74
C ARG A 220 -8.59 -27.97 -7.55
N ARG A 221 -9.89 -28.30 -7.41
CA ARG A 221 -11.01 -27.71 -8.17
C ARG A 221 -12.24 -27.38 -7.31
N ASP A 222 -12.04 -27.22 -6.00
CA ASP A 222 -13.12 -27.03 -5.03
C ASP A 222 -12.85 -25.91 -4.03
N TYR A 223 -12.11 -24.87 -4.44
CA TYR A 223 -11.80 -23.72 -3.61
C TYR A 223 -13.08 -22.95 -3.24
N ARG A 224 -13.27 -22.67 -1.95
CA ARG A 224 -14.41 -21.86 -1.46
C ARG A 224 -14.16 -20.38 -1.66
N ALA A 225 -12.91 -19.96 -1.46
CA ALA A 225 -12.49 -18.57 -1.60
C ALA A 225 -11.09 -18.48 -2.23
N ILE A 226 -11.00 -17.71 -3.30
CA ILE A 226 -9.76 -17.43 -4.03
C ILE A 226 -9.51 -15.93 -3.94
N TYR A 227 -8.33 -15.54 -3.44
CA TYR A 227 -7.93 -14.14 -3.35
C TYR A 227 -6.86 -13.84 -4.38
N ASP A 228 -7.18 -12.99 -5.35
CA ASP A 228 -6.20 -12.58 -6.35
C ASP A 228 -5.49 -11.30 -5.90
N ALA A 229 -4.23 -11.46 -5.50
CA ALA A 229 -3.29 -10.38 -5.16
C ALA A 229 -2.34 -10.06 -6.31
N SER A 230 -2.44 -10.76 -7.45
CA SER A 230 -1.53 -10.58 -8.59
C SER A 230 -1.93 -9.42 -9.49
N GLY A 231 -3.22 -9.16 -9.65
CA GLY A 231 -3.74 -8.23 -10.64
C GLY A 231 -3.47 -8.67 -12.09
N ALA A 232 -3.19 -9.97 -12.29
CA ALA A 232 -2.84 -10.50 -13.62
C ALA A 232 -4.06 -10.52 -14.55
N LYS A 233 -3.81 -10.15 -15.81
CA LYS A 233 -4.86 -10.13 -16.84
C LYS A 233 -5.28 -11.54 -17.26
N GLY A 234 -6.55 -11.72 -17.60
CA GLY A 234 -7.08 -12.95 -18.20
C GLY A 234 -7.10 -14.16 -17.28
N LEU A 235 -6.89 -13.99 -15.98
CA LEU A 235 -6.79 -15.11 -15.03
C LEU A 235 -8.16 -15.60 -14.54
N LEU A 236 -9.20 -14.76 -14.61
CA LEU A 236 -10.49 -15.06 -13.98
C LEU A 236 -11.15 -16.35 -14.47
N ASP A 237 -11.06 -16.66 -15.76
CA ASP A 237 -11.64 -17.90 -16.28
C ASP A 237 -10.98 -19.14 -15.68
N GLN A 238 -9.66 -19.09 -15.50
CA GLN A 238 -8.92 -20.15 -14.82
C GLN A 238 -9.35 -20.25 -13.35
N LEU A 239 -9.52 -19.13 -12.65
CA LEU A 239 -9.93 -19.12 -11.24
C LEU A 239 -11.38 -19.62 -11.08
N VAL A 240 -12.29 -19.22 -11.95
CA VAL A 240 -13.68 -19.73 -11.96
C VAL A 240 -13.72 -21.26 -12.07
N MET A 241 -12.88 -21.84 -12.92
CA MET A 241 -12.80 -23.31 -13.07
C MET A 241 -12.27 -24.01 -11.82
N ARG A 242 -11.54 -23.29 -10.96
CA ARG A 242 -11.02 -23.80 -9.68
C ARG A 242 -12.02 -23.68 -8.53
N LEU A 243 -13.07 -22.85 -8.66
CA LEU A 243 -14.06 -22.67 -7.60
C LEU A 243 -14.90 -23.91 -7.33
N LYS A 244 -15.22 -24.12 -6.06
CA LYS A 244 -16.40 -24.86 -5.64
C LYS A 244 -17.66 -24.09 -6.07
N LYS A 245 -18.78 -24.80 -6.30
CA LYS A 245 -20.07 -24.14 -6.51
C LYS A 245 -20.43 -23.21 -5.34
N GLY A 246 -20.84 -21.98 -5.64
CA GLY A 246 -21.10 -20.92 -4.66
C GLY A 246 -19.84 -20.30 -4.04
N GLY A 247 -18.65 -20.59 -4.60
CA GLY A 247 -17.40 -20.00 -4.14
C GLY A 247 -17.25 -18.54 -4.55
N GLU A 248 -16.25 -17.86 -3.94
CA GLU A 248 -15.99 -16.45 -4.14
C GLU A 248 -14.58 -16.21 -4.68
N ILE A 249 -14.45 -15.27 -5.61
CA ILE A 249 -13.17 -14.70 -6.03
C ILE A 249 -13.10 -13.27 -5.51
N VAL A 250 -12.07 -12.98 -4.70
CA VAL A 250 -11.79 -11.65 -4.16
C VAL A 250 -10.66 -11.02 -4.95
N LEU A 251 -10.95 -9.91 -5.62
CA LEU A 251 -9.97 -9.13 -6.38
C LEU A 251 -9.31 -8.14 -5.40
N ALA A 252 -8.16 -8.51 -4.88
CA ALA A 252 -7.37 -7.71 -3.94
C ALA A 252 -6.19 -7.00 -4.62
N GLY A 253 -5.81 -7.40 -5.84
CA GLY A 253 -4.86 -6.71 -6.69
C GLY A 253 -5.47 -5.48 -7.35
N PHE A 254 -4.62 -4.69 -8.04
CA PHE A 254 -5.07 -3.54 -8.82
C PHE A 254 -5.08 -3.87 -10.33
N TYR A 255 -6.21 -3.63 -10.97
CA TYR A 255 -6.42 -3.94 -12.38
C TYR A 255 -6.52 -2.63 -13.17
N THR A 256 -5.71 -2.50 -14.21
CA THR A 256 -5.66 -1.30 -15.07
C THR A 256 -6.60 -1.37 -16.26
N GLU A 257 -7.14 -2.54 -16.55
CA GLU A 257 -8.04 -2.79 -17.67
C GLU A 257 -9.37 -3.36 -17.18
N PRO A 258 -10.43 -3.30 -17.99
CA PRO A 258 -11.71 -3.92 -17.69
C PRO A 258 -11.54 -5.40 -17.34
N VAL A 259 -12.15 -5.81 -16.23
CA VAL A 259 -12.16 -7.20 -15.78
C VAL A 259 -13.23 -7.96 -16.56
N ALA A 260 -12.84 -9.04 -17.25
CA ALA A 260 -13.72 -9.85 -18.06
C ALA A 260 -13.59 -11.33 -17.70
N PHE A 261 -14.69 -12.07 -17.84
CA PHE A 261 -14.75 -13.52 -17.65
C PHE A 261 -15.84 -14.16 -18.51
N ALA A 262 -15.71 -15.46 -18.80
CA ALA A 262 -16.72 -16.24 -19.51
C ALA A 262 -17.91 -16.50 -18.58
N PHE A 263 -19.09 -15.96 -18.93
CA PHE A 263 -20.30 -16.06 -18.12
C PHE A 263 -20.79 -17.51 -17.90
N PRO A 264 -20.83 -18.43 -18.91
CA PRO A 264 -21.42 -19.75 -18.69
C PRO A 264 -20.72 -20.58 -17.61
N PRO A 265 -19.38 -20.68 -17.52
CA PRO A 265 -18.73 -21.36 -16.41
C PRO A 265 -19.00 -20.70 -15.06
N ALA A 266 -18.98 -19.38 -15.00
CA ALA A 266 -19.27 -18.64 -13.77
C ALA A 266 -20.72 -18.85 -13.30
N PHE A 267 -21.68 -18.88 -14.23
CA PHE A 267 -23.08 -19.21 -13.96
C PHE A 267 -23.24 -20.62 -13.39
N MET A 268 -22.60 -21.62 -14.00
CA MET A 268 -22.69 -23.02 -13.54
C MET A 268 -22.07 -23.22 -12.15
N LYS A 269 -21.05 -22.40 -11.81
CA LYS A 269 -20.42 -22.39 -10.49
C LYS A 269 -21.18 -21.52 -9.48
N GLU A 270 -22.16 -20.73 -9.89
CA GLU A 270 -22.78 -19.69 -9.07
C GLU A 270 -21.68 -18.82 -8.42
N ALA A 271 -20.69 -18.42 -9.24
CA ALA A 271 -19.50 -17.73 -8.77
C ALA A 271 -19.85 -16.35 -8.23
N ARG A 272 -19.24 -16.01 -7.10
CA ARG A 272 -19.33 -14.67 -6.52
C ARG A 272 -18.03 -13.92 -6.75
N PHE A 273 -18.13 -12.61 -7.01
CA PHE A 273 -16.98 -11.74 -7.17
C PHE A 273 -17.09 -10.60 -6.18
N ARG A 274 -15.98 -10.31 -5.52
CA ARG A 274 -15.86 -9.18 -4.61
C ARG A 274 -14.58 -8.39 -4.92
N ILE A 275 -14.66 -7.08 -4.85
CA ILE A 275 -13.51 -6.20 -4.97
C ILE A 275 -13.15 -5.72 -3.58
N ALA A 276 -11.90 -5.89 -3.20
CA ALA A 276 -11.34 -5.30 -1.99
C ALA A 276 -10.54 -4.07 -2.38
N SER A 277 -10.86 -2.93 -1.75
CA SER A 277 -10.13 -1.68 -1.99
C SER A 277 -9.03 -1.46 -0.94
N GLU A 278 -8.81 -0.24 -0.54
CA GLU A 278 -7.83 0.18 0.45
C GLU A 278 -8.12 -0.43 1.85
N TRP A 279 -7.88 0.30 2.88
CA TRP A 279 -8.21 -0.04 4.26
C TRP A 279 -9.17 1.00 4.85
N ALA A 280 -9.88 0.61 5.91
CA ALA A 280 -10.63 1.52 6.76
C ALA A 280 -9.82 1.82 8.05
N PRO A 281 -10.13 2.89 8.81
CA PRO A 281 -9.43 3.23 10.04
C PRO A 281 -9.35 2.09 11.07
N GLU A 282 -10.41 1.30 11.16
CA GLU A 282 -10.47 0.11 12.02
C GLU A 282 -9.49 -0.98 11.59
N ASP A 283 -9.18 -1.09 10.28
CA ASP A 283 -8.19 -2.05 9.80
C ASP A 283 -6.78 -1.67 10.24
N LEU A 284 -6.43 -0.39 10.20
CA LEU A 284 -5.15 0.10 10.72
C LEU A 284 -5.00 -0.24 12.21
N THR A 285 -6.03 0.05 13.01
CA THR A 285 -6.01 -0.21 14.45
C THR A 285 -5.87 -1.70 14.76
N ALA A 286 -6.66 -2.53 14.11
CA ALA A 286 -6.62 -3.97 14.34
C ALA A 286 -5.33 -4.61 13.82
N THR A 287 -4.82 -4.16 12.67
CA THR A 287 -3.55 -4.66 12.12
C THR A 287 -2.38 -4.31 13.03
N ARG A 288 -2.34 -3.07 13.54
CA ARG A 288 -1.35 -2.66 14.52
C ARG A 288 -1.36 -3.58 15.75
N ALA A 289 -2.52 -3.86 16.31
CA ALA A 289 -2.64 -4.76 17.45
C ALA A 289 -2.14 -6.19 17.15
N LEU A 290 -2.36 -6.70 15.94
CA LEU A 290 -1.82 -8.01 15.51
C LEU A 290 -0.29 -7.99 15.42
N ILE A 291 0.30 -6.90 14.95
CA ILE A 291 1.76 -6.74 14.88
C ILE A 291 2.35 -6.62 16.30
N GLU A 292 1.80 -5.75 17.14
CA GLU A 292 2.26 -5.50 18.50
C GLU A 292 2.17 -6.76 19.39
N SER A 293 1.15 -7.61 19.17
CA SER A 293 1.02 -8.90 19.88
C SER A 293 1.91 -10.01 19.31
N GLY A 294 2.60 -9.77 18.18
CA GLY A 294 3.39 -10.79 17.48
C GLY A 294 2.55 -11.81 16.69
N ALA A 295 1.23 -11.65 16.62
CA ALA A 295 0.36 -12.53 15.84
C ALA A 295 0.56 -12.34 14.31
N LEU A 296 0.93 -11.15 13.88
CA LEU A 296 1.34 -10.86 12.51
C LEU A 296 2.81 -10.44 12.47
N SER A 297 3.65 -11.27 11.87
CA SER A 297 5.05 -10.91 11.60
C SER A 297 5.18 -10.23 10.24
N LEU A 298 5.93 -9.12 10.19
CA LEU A 298 6.30 -8.41 8.95
C LEU A 298 7.71 -8.81 8.45
N ALA A 299 8.42 -9.64 9.20
CA ALA A 299 9.79 -10.04 8.91
C ALA A 299 9.94 -10.64 7.50
N GLY A 300 11.01 -10.23 6.79
CA GLY A 300 11.33 -10.72 5.45
C GLY A 300 10.44 -10.18 4.32
N LEU A 301 9.56 -9.21 4.59
CA LEU A 301 8.80 -8.52 3.54
C LEU A 301 9.62 -7.40 2.89
N ILE A 302 10.47 -6.71 3.66
CA ILE A 302 11.41 -5.72 3.13
C ILE A 302 12.63 -6.45 2.63
N THR A 303 12.89 -6.37 1.33
CA THR A 303 14.06 -7.01 0.69
C THR A 303 15.16 -6.01 0.36
N HIS A 304 14.80 -4.74 0.21
CA HIS A 304 15.72 -3.68 -0.17
C HIS A 304 15.51 -2.42 0.67
N THR A 305 16.60 -1.79 1.03
CA THR A 305 16.61 -0.44 1.62
C THR A 305 17.66 0.39 0.88
N ARG A 306 17.32 1.62 0.53
CA ARG A 306 18.20 2.57 -0.13
C ARG A 306 18.07 3.94 0.52
N PRO A 307 19.14 4.74 0.60
CA PRO A 307 19.02 6.14 1.00
C PRO A 307 18.10 6.87 0.01
N ALA A 308 17.34 7.84 0.50
CA ALA A 308 16.45 8.63 -0.34
C ALA A 308 17.19 9.43 -1.42
N SER A 309 18.51 9.72 -1.22
CA SER A 309 19.37 10.29 -2.27
C SER A 309 19.39 9.47 -3.55
N ASP A 310 19.21 8.18 -3.44
CA ASP A 310 19.30 7.22 -4.55
C ASP A 310 17.89 6.87 -5.10
N ALA A 311 16.91 7.74 -4.88
CA ALA A 311 15.50 7.47 -5.20
C ALA A 311 15.30 7.02 -6.67
N SER A 312 15.99 7.61 -7.64
CA SER A 312 15.85 7.21 -9.05
C SER A 312 16.19 5.74 -9.27
N ASP A 313 17.33 5.29 -8.74
CA ASP A 313 17.77 3.89 -8.87
C ASP A 313 16.90 2.96 -8.02
N ALA A 314 16.45 3.44 -6.84
CA ALA A 314 15.55 2.70 -5.97
C ALA A 314 14.21 2.39 -6.65
N TYR A 315 13.60 3.38 -7.29
CA TYR A 315 12.37 3.20 -8.04
C TYR A 315 12.54 2.26 -9.23
N GLN A 316 13.64 2.41 -9.98
CA GLN A 316 13.96 1.49 -11.06
C GLN A 316 14.13 0.05 -10.52
N THR A 317 14.91 -0.16 -9.47
CA THR A 317 15.08 -1.46 -8.81
C THR A 317 13.73 -2.04 -8.37
N ALA A 318 12.92 -1.25 -7.67
CA ALA A 318 11.61 -1.71 -7.18
C ALA A 318 10.68 -2.19 -8.31
N PHE A 319 10.81 -1.65 -9.52
CA PHE A 319 9.91 -1.96 -10.63
C PHE A 319 10.46 -2.98 -11.62
N THR A 320 11.76 -3.25 -11.62
CA THR A 320 12.40 -4.12 -12.62
C THR A 320 13.11 -5.35 -12.02
N ASP A 321 13.47 -5.32 -10.73
CA ASP A 321 14.09 -6.46 -10.07
C ASP A 321 13.04 -7.46 -9.57
N PRO A 322 12.97 -8.69 -10.14
CA PRO A 322 12.06 -9.73 -9.67
C PRO A 322 12.27 -10.11 -8.20
N GLY A 323 13.49 -9.97 -7.67
CA GLY A 323 13.83 -10.22 -6.26
C GLY A 323 13.31 -9.15 -5.30
N CYS A 324 12.88 -8.00 -5.80
CA CYS A 324 12.36 -6.93 -4.96
C CYS A 324 10.88 -7.18 -4.58
N LEU A 325 10.64 -7.55 -3.32
CA LEU A 325 9.28 -7.61 -2.76
C LEU A 325 8.82 -6.23 -2.31
N LYS A 326 9.61 -5.61 -1.45
CA LYS A 326 9.40 -4.25 -0.95
C LYS A 326 10.74 -3.55 -0.82
N LEU A 327 10.80 -2.33 -1.35
CA LEU A 327 11.92 -1.42 -1.17
C LEU A 327 11.51 -0.25 -0.30
N ILE A 328 12.35 0.07 0.68
CA ILE A 328 12.18 1.21 1.57
C ILE A 328 13.24 2.27 1.24
N LEU A 329 12.81 3.51 1.12
CA LEU A 329 13.68 4.68 1.13
C LEU A 329 13.96 5.10 2.58
N ASP A 330 15.24 5.20 2.92
CA ASP A 330 15.71 5.75 4.19
C ASP A 330 15.98 7.26 4.03
N TRP A 331 15.26 8.06 4.80
CA TRP A 331 15.33 9.51 4.79
C TRP A 331 16.25 10.10 5.86
N LYS A 332 16.80 9.28 6.77
CA LYS A 332 17.52 9.75 7.95
C LYS A 332 18.77 10.57 7.63
N GLY A 333 19.41 10.31 6.51
CA GLY A 333 20.57 11.08 6.03
C GLY A 333 20.25 12.32 5.20
N GLN A 334 18.96 12.64 4.99
CA GLN A 334 18.53 13.79 4.20
C GLN A 334 18.23 14.99 5.09
N ALA A 335 18.72 16.17 4.66
CA ALA A 335 18.44 17.45 5.31
C ALA A 335 17.02 17.96 4.95
#